data_9766dfee4c44512dc283e22f65ef7319
#
_entry.id   9766dfee4c44512dc283e22f65ef7319
#
_cell.length_a   1.000
_cell.length_b   1.000
_cell.length_c   1.000
_cell.angle_alpha   90.00
_cell.angle_beta   90.00
_cell.angle_gamma   90.00
#
_symmetry.space_group_name_H-M   'P 1'
#
loop_
_entity.id
_entity.type
_entity.pdbx_description
1 polymer ?
#
loop_
_entity_poly.entity_id
_entity_poly.type
_entity_poly.pdbx_seq_one_letter_code
_entity_poly.pdbx_strand_id
1 'polypeptide(L)' 'MVKNNIEVDVKVKCIENGMTQVKLAEEIDTTKAYVNRVIKKTDGVINHTFVQMMEVLGYDIELTYVKRGE' A
#
# COMPACT_ATOMS: atom_id res chain seq x y z
N MET A 1 -6.92 10.56 8.66
CA MET A 1 -7.08 9.79 7.41
C MET A 1 -5.70 9.43 6.85
N VAL A 2 -5.63 8.44 6.02
CA VAL A 2 -4.41 8.12 5.29
C VAL A 2 -4.42 8.95 4.01
N LYS A 3 -3.38 9.74 3.80
CA LYS A 3 -3.30 10.65 2.66
C LYS A 3 -2.93 9.96 1.35
N ASN A 4 -2.27 8.82 1.43
CA ASN A 4 -1.81 8.09 0.25
C ASN A 4 -2.96 7.42 -0.49
N ASN A 5 -2.85 7.37 -1.81
CA ASN A 5 -3.61 6.43 -2.61
C ASN A 5 -2.74 5.17 -2.77
N ILE A 6 -2.99 4.16 -1.95
CA ILE A 6 -2.14 2.96 -1.88
C ILE A 6 -2.15 2.20 -3.20
N GLU A 7 -3.28 2.14 -3.88
CA GLU A 7 -3.37 1.47 -5.18
C GLU A 7 -2.43 2.13 -6.19
N VAL A 8 -2.45 3.45 -6.26
CA VAL A 8 -1.56 4.21 -7.16
C VAL A 8 -0.11 4.03 -6.75
N ASP A 9 0.16 4.09 -5.45
CA ASP A 9 1.53 3.93 -4.93
C ASP A 9 2.14 2.60 -5.37
N VAL A 10 1.39 1.50 -5.22
CA VAL A 10 1.88 0.17 -5.60
C VAL A 10 2.09 0.09 -7.11
N LYS A 11 1.14 0.61 -7.90
CA LYS A 11 1.25 0.60 -9.36
C LYS A 11 2.48 1.38 -9.84
N VAL A 12 2.72 2.55 -9.25
CA VAL A 12 3.89 3.38 -9.59
C VAL A 12 5.17 2.65 -9.23
N LYS A 13 5.22 2.04 -8.05
CA LYS A 13 6.43 1.29 -7.62
C LYS A 13 6.69 0.07 -8.50
N CYS A 14 5.64 -0.59 -8.97
CA CYS A 14 5.80 -1.67 -9.95
C CYS A 14 6.44 -1.16 -11.24
N ILE A 15 5.92 -0.06 -11.77
CA ILE A 15 6.46 0.55 -13.00
C ILE A 15 7.93 0.95 -12.82
N GLU A 16 8.25 1.61 -11.71
CA GLU A 16 9.60 2.06 -11.41
C GLU A 16 10.60 0.90 -11.34
N ASN A 17 10.13 -0.29 -10.97
CA ASN A 17 10.97 -1.47 -10.84
C ASN A 17 10.84 -2.43 -12.02
N GLY A 18 10.19 -2.00 -13.11
CA GLY A 18 10.02 -2.84 -14.29
C GLY A 18 9.23 -4.11 -14.02
N MET A 19 8.29 -4.06 -13.09
CA MET A 19 7.53 -5.22 -12.63
C MET A 19 6.06 -5.05 -12.94
N THR A 20 5.38 -6.15 -13.28
CA THR A 20 3.92 -6.16 -13.43
C THR A 20 3.27 -6.58 -12.11
N GLN A 21 1.97 -6.32 -11.97
CA GLN A 21 1.24 -6.79 -10.79
C GLN A 21 1.19 -8.32 -10.72
N VAL A 22 1.16 -8.99 -11.87
CA VAL A 22 1.22 -10.46 -11.92
C VAL A 22 2.54 -10.94 -11.31
N LYS A 23 3.65 -10.33 -11.73
CA LYS A 23 4.97 -10.70 -11.22
C LYS A 23 5.09 -10.40 -9.73
N LEU A 24 4.58 -9.26 -9.28
CA LEU A 24 4.56 -8.92 -7.87
C LEU A 24 3.81 -9.97 -7.06
N ALA A 25 2.63 -10.38 -7.54
CA ALA A 25 1.82 -11.40 -6.87
C ALA A 25 2.57 -12.73 -6.79
N GLU A 26 3.24 -13.12 -7.87
CA GLU A 26 4.06 -14.35 -7.88
C GLU A 26 5.18 -14.28 -6.83
N GLU A 27 5.83 -13.15 -6.71
CA GLU A 27 6.95 -12.99 -5.77
C GLU A 27 6.51 -13.13 -4.31
N ILE A 28 5.26 -12.77 -3.99
CA ILE A 28 4.72 -12.93 -2.64
C ILE A 28 3.80 -14.13 -2.51
N ASP A 29 3.83 -15.02 -3.51
CA ASP A 29 3.14 -16.32 -3.48
C ASP A 29 1.61 -16.18 -3.41
N THR A 30 1.06 -15.28 -4.22
CA THR A 30 -0.38 -15.05 -4.28
C THR A 30 -0.82 -14.75 -5.72
N THR A 31 -2.03 -14.22 -5.89
CA THR A 31 -2.62 -13.93 -7.20
C THR A 31 -2.77 -12.42 -7.42
N LYS A 32 -2.79 -12.02 -8.70
CA LYS A 32 -3.06 -10.62 -9.06
C LYS A 32 -4.39 -10.13 -8.49
N ALA A 33 -5.41 -10.98 -8.49
CA ALA A 33 -6.74 -10.63 -7.96
C ALA A 33 -6.67 -10.30 -6.48
N TYR A 34 -5.87 -11.06 -5.72
CA TYR A 34 -5.69 -10.80 -4.29
C TYR A 34 -4.94 -9.49 -4.05
N VAL A 35 -3.85 -9.25 -4.81
CA VAL A 35 -3.09 -8.00 -4.72
C VAL A 35 -4.00 -6.81 -5.00
N ASN A 36 -4.79 -6.85 -6.08
CA ASN A 36 -5.74 -5.78 -6.40
C ASN A 36 -6.72 -5.52 -5.27
N ARG A 37 -7.22 -6.58 -4.64
CA ARG A 37 -8.18 -6.46 -3.55
C ARG A 37 -7.55 -5.80 -2.32
N VAL A 38 -6.31 -6.17 -2.01
CA VAL A 38 -5.60 -5.61 -0.85
C VAL A 38 -5.34 -4.12 -1.02
N ILE A 39 -4.82 -3.72 -2.19
CA ILE A 39 -4.40 -2.33 -2.40
C ILE A 39 -5.56 -1.36 -2.61
N LYS A 40 -6.75 -1.87 -2.92
CA LYS A 40 -7.94 -1.02 -3.09
C LYS A 40 -8.56 -0.60 -1.78
N LYS A 41 -8.22 -1.26 -0.68
CA LYS A 41 -8.81 -0.97 0.63
C LYS A 41 -7.74 -0.50 1.60
N THR A 42 -7.73 0.78 1.91
CA THR A 42 -6.81 1.36 2.88
C THR A 42 -6.91 0.65 4.23
N ASP A 43 -8.13 0.33 4.67
CA ASP A 43 -8.37 -0.33 5.95
C ASP A 43 -7.77 -1.74 6.00
N GLY A 44 -7.56 -2.36 4.87
CA GLY A 44 -6.89 -3.67 4.79
C GLY A 44 -5.38 -3.57 4.90
N VAL A 45 -4.82 -2.40 4.65
CA VAL A 45 -3.38 -2.16 4.69
C VAL A 45 -2.97 -1.54 6.03
N ILE A 46 -3.76 -0.59 6.52
CA ILE A 46 -3.49 0.08 7.78
C ILE A 46 -4.68 -0.12 8.69
N ASN A 47 -4.42 -0.46 9.96
CA ASN A 47 -5.46 -0.70 10.94
C ASN A 47 -6.36 0.52 11.08
N HIS A 48 -7.67 0.33 10.87
CA HIS A 48 -8.66 1.41 10.92
C HIS A 48 -8.69 2.08 12.30
N THR A 49 -8.59 1.30 13.36
CA THR A 49 -8.59 1.84 14.73
C THR A 49 -7.39 2.75 14.97
N PHE A 50 -6.22 2.37 14.45
CA PHE A 50 -5.03 3.20 14.55
C PHE A 50 -5.23 4.54 13.83
N VAL A 51 -5.83 4.50 12.63
CA VAL A 51 -6.14 5.73 11.88
C VAL A 51 -7.04 6.63 12.70
N GLN A 52 -8.08 6.07 13.33
CA GLN A 52 -8.99 6.83 14.18
C GLN A 52 -8.28 7.44 15.39
N MET A 53 -7.36 6.69 16.02
CA MET A 53 -6.56 7.21 17.13
C MET A 53 -5.79 8.45 16.72
N MET A 54 -5.14 8.40 15.57
CA MET A 54 -4.34 9.54 15.09
C MET A 54 -5.23 10.72 14.74
N GLU A 55 -6.40 10.49 14.16
CA GLU A 55 -7.34 11.56 13.84
C GLU A 55 -7.83 12.28 15.10
N VAL A 56 -8.14 11.52 16.16
CA VAL A 56 -8.54 12.10 17.43
C VAL A 56 -7.42 12.96 18.03
N LEU A 57 -6.18 12.55 17.85
CA LEU A 57 -5.01 13.30 18.31
C LEU A 57 -4.68 14.50 17.42
N GLY A 58 -5.34 14.63 16.28
CA GLY A 58 -5.16 15.76 15.37
C GLY A 58 -4.18 15.49 14.23
N TYR A 59 -3.96 14.22 13.87
CA TYR A 59 -3.00 13.85 12.84
C TYR A 59 -3.63 13.04 11.73
N ASP A 60 -3.20 13.30 10.51
CA ASP A 60 -3.40 12.39 9.39
C ASP A 60 -2.14 11.53 9.23
N ILE A 61 -2.26 10.44 8.47
CA ILE A 61 -1.14 9.52 8.25
C ILE A 61 -0.65 9.67 6.81
N GLU A 62 0.66 9.75 6.66
CA GLU A 62 1.31 9.76 5.36
C GLU A 62 2.34 8.64 5.33
N LEU A 63 2.23 7.74 4.34
CA LEU A 63 3.16 6.64 4.15
C LEU A 63 4.28 7.07 3.23
N THR A 64 5.51 6.79 3.63
CA THR A 64 6.69 7.05 2.81
C THR A 64 7.38 5.71 2.50
N TYR A 65 7.68 5.49 1.22
CA TYR A 65 8.35 4.27 0.78
C TYR A 65 9.82 4.59 0.53
N VAL A 66 10.68 4.01 1.34
CA VAL A 66 12.13 4.26 1.27
C VAL A 66 12.77 3.08 0.57
N LYS A 67 13.56 3.36 -0.46
CA LYS A 67 14.25 2.32 -1.21
C LYS A 67 15.18 1.56 -0.27
N ARG A 68 15.14 0.23 -0.35
CA ARG A 68 15.96 -0.62 0.51
C ARG A 68 17.44 -0.40 0.18
N GLY A 69 18.25 -0.27 1.22
CA GLY A 69 19.69 -0.17 1.06
C GLY A 69 20.31 -1.51 0.67
N GLU A 70 21.51 -1.47 0.15
CA GLU A 70 22.29 -2.63 -0.22
C GLU A 70 22.83 -3.37 1.00
#